data_89c8bed29486adf15e260acfe80592be
#
_entry.id   89c8bed29486adf15e260acfe80592be
#
_cell.length_a   1.000
_cell.length_b   1.000
_cell.length_c   1.000
_cell.angle_alpha   90.00
_cell.angle_beta   90.00
_cell.angle_gamma   90.00
#
_symmetry.space_group_name_H-M   'P 1'
#
loop_
_entity.id
_entity.type
_entity.pdbx_description
1 polymer ?
#
loop_
_entity_poly.entity_id
_entity_poly.type
_entity_poly.pdbx_seq_one_letter_code
_entity_poly.pdbx_strand_id
1 'polypeptide(L)'
;MKIEKYMKEGFCVIGKEGSTNDGAGFVQALWQDANGHFDQVAPLAKKDEQGNLVGIWGAMSDLSRRFLPWEEGFSRGLYLAGVECDAQADAPEGWVKWMVPGFEYLRVEADGPDVFPKMMAYLQENSLPLAGAVHDFTCPVTGKNYMYFPIRKL
;
A
#
# COMPACT_ATOMS: atom_id res chain seq x y z
N MET A 1 -12.49 -10.29 -13.88
CA MET A 1 -11.44 -9.67 -13.06
C MET A 1 -10.10 -9.99 -13.70
N LYS A 2 -9.35 -8.96 -14.06
CA LYS A 2 -8.06 -9.14 -14.72
C LYS A 2 -6.96 -9.16 -13.66
N ILE A 3 -6.20 -10.25 -13.63
CA ILE A 3 -5.09 -10.44 -12.69
C ILE A 3 -3.79 -10.34 -13.47
N GLU A 4 -2.90 -9.45 -13.05
CA GLU A 4 -1.61 -9.25 -13.70
C GLU A 4 -0.48 -9.58 -12.72
N LYS A 5 0.58 -10.22 -13.22
CA LYS A 5 1.81 -10.35 -12.46
C LYS A 5 2.61 -9.06 -12.57
N TYR A 6 3.14 -8.60 -11.46
CA TYR A 6 3.88 -7.35 -11.41
C TYR A 6 5.03 -7.48 -10.43
N MET A 7 6.26 -7.31 -10.90
CA MET A 7 7.44 -7.30 -10.05
C MET A 7 7.81 -5.87 -9.70
N LYS A 8 7.97 -5.59 -8.42
CA LYS A 8 8.37 -4.27 -7.95
C LYS A 8 9.47 -4.42 -6.91
N GLU A 9 10.59 -3.79 -7.16
CA GLU A 9 11.69 -3.73 -6.21
C GLU A 9 11.29 -2.91 -4.99
N GLY A 10 12.10 -2.98 -3.93
CA GLY A 10 11.84 -2.22 -2.71
C GLY A 10 11.63 -0.74 -3.01
N PHE A 11 10.69 -0.12 -2.30
CA PHE A 11 10.35 1.27 -2.53
C PHE A 11 9.98 1.97 -1.23
N CYS A 12 10.06 3.29 -1.25
CA CYS A 12 9.81 4.15 -0.10
C CYS A 12 8.41 4.75 -0.19
N VAL A 13 7.67 4.67 0.91
CA VAL A 13 6.41 5.40 1.07
C VAL A 13 6.51 6.28 2.31
N ILE A 14 6.17 7.54 2.17
CA ILE A 14 6.05 8.46 3.31
C ILE A 14 4.58 8.81 3.47
N GLY A 15 4.06 8.63 4.67
CA GLY A 15 2.63 8.79 4.90
C GLY A 15 2.26 8.98 6.36
N LYS A 16 0.95 8.94 6.60
CA LYS A 16 0.37 8.97 7.94
C LYS A 16 0.08 7.54 8.37
N GLU A 17 0.66 7.13 9.49
CA GLU A 17 0.56 5.77 10.00
C GLU A 17 -0.49 5.65 11.09
N GLY A 18 -1.29 4.62 11.03
CA GLY A 18 -2.23 4.24 12.07
C GLY A 18 -2.35 2.74 12.18
N SER A 19 -3.12 2.28 13.17
CA SER A 19 -3.32 0.86 13.40
C SER A 19 -4.80 0.54 13.61
N THR A 20 -5.11 -0.74 13.48
CA THR A 20 -6.46 -1.24 13.79
C THR A 20 -6.85 -1.00 15.25
N ASN A 21 -5.87 -0.74 16.13
CA ASN A 21 -6.14 -0.39 17.53
C ASN A 21 -6.71 1.02 17.68
N ASP A 22 -6.64 1.85 16.65
CA ASP A 22 -7.13 3.23 16.69
C ASP A 22 -8.66 3.32 16.52
N GLY A 23 -9.32 2.20 16.24
CA GLY A 23 -10.77 2.12 16.14
C GLY A 23 -11.30 2.21 14.73
N ALA A 24 -12.64 2.08 14.60
CA ALA A 24 -13.31 2.11 13.31
C ALA A 24 -13.09 3.46 12.61
N GLY A 25 -12.90 3.41 11.28
CA GLY A 25 -12.73 4.63 10.48
C GLY A 25 -11.33 5.21 10.51
N PHE A 26 -10.36 4.54 11.14
CA PHE A 26 -9.01 5.08 11.24
C PHE A 26 -8.34 5.29 9.87
N VAL A 27 -8.61 4.41 8.89
CA VAL A 27 -8.05 4.54 7.53
C VAL A 27 -8.53 5.82 6.87
N GLN A 28 -9.83 6.12 6.97
CA GLN A 28 -10.39 7.34 6.39
C GLN A 28 -9.81 8.58 7.06
N ALA A 29 -9.63 8.53 8.38
CA ALA A 29 -9.03 9.64 9.13
C ALA A 29 -7.57 9.87 8.69
N LEU A 30 -6.82 8.81 8.43
CA LEU A 30 -5.44 8.92 7.94
C LEU A 30 -5.40 9.59 6.56
N TRP A 31 -6.31 9.22 5.66
CA TRP A 31 -6.37 9.84 4.33
C TRP A 31 -6.77 11.30 4.40
N GLN A 32 -7.70 11.66 5.29
CA GLN A 32 -8.08 13.06 5.49
C GLN A 32 -6.89 13.88 5.97
N ASP A 33 -6.12 13.35 6.90
CA ASP A 33 -4.91 14.00 7.42
C ASP A 33 -3.84 14.12 6.33
N ALA A 34 -3.55 13.03 5.63
CA ALA A 34 -2.55 13.02 4.57
C ALA A 34 -2.92 13.99 3.44
N ASN A 35 -4.17 13.98 3.00
CA ASN A 35 -4.62 14.87 1.93
C ASN A 35 -4.65 16.33 2.36
N GLY A 36 -5.03 16.58 3.61
CA GLY A 36 -5.08 17.94 4.16
C GLY A 36 -3.71 18.60 4.33
N HIS A 37 -2.65 17.81 4.39
CA HIS A 37 -1.28 18.30 4.61
C HIS A 37 -0.32 17.79 3.53
N PHE A 38 -0.83 17.45 2.36
CA PHE A 38 -0.02 16.88 1.28
C PHE A 38 1.12 17.78 0.83
N ASP A 39 0.95 19.09 0.94
CA ASP A 39 1.99 20.06 0.61
C ASP A 39 3.29 19.82 1.39
N GLN A 40 3.23 19.19 2.55
CA GLN A 40 4.41 18.89 3.36
C GLN A 40 5.26 17.77 2.74
N VAL A 41 4.70 16.88 1.96
CA VAL A 41 5.41 15.75 1.34
C VAL A 41 5.48 15.83 -0.18
N ALA A 42 4.72 16.72 -0.80
CA ALA A 42 4.70 16.87 -2.26
C ALA A 42 6.09 17.07 -2.86
N PRO A 43 7.01 17.87 -2.27
CA PRO A 43 8.35 18.00 -2.82
C PRO A 43 9.20 16.74 -2.74
N LEU A 44 8.84 15.79 -1.86
CA LEU A 44 9.56 14.53 -1.67
C LEU A 44 9.02 13.41 -2.55
N ALA A 45 7.83 13.60 -3.10
CA ALA A 45 7.16 12.57 -3.90
C ALA A 45 7.92 12.28 -5.18
N LYS A 46 8.06 10.99 -5.47
CA LYS A 46 8.70 10.54 -6.70
C LYS A 46 7.79 10.85 -7.89
N LYS A 47 8.37 11.38 -8.94
CA LYS A 47 7.63 11.76 -10.16
C LYS A 47 8.20 11.05 -11.37
N ASP A 48 7.35 10.81 -12.36
CA ASP A 48 7.77 10.26 -13.63
C ASP A 48 8.31 11.38 -14.54
N GLU A 49 8.66 11.03 -15.78
CA GLU A 49 9.23 11.99 -16.74
C GLU A 49 8.27 13.11 -17.11
N GLN A 50 6.96 12.88 -16.98
CA GLN A 50 5.94 13.86 -17.26
C GLN A 50 5.58 14.73 -16.05
N GLY A 51 6.24 14.50 -14.91
CA GLY A 51 5.99 15.24 -13.67
C GLY A 51 4.80 14.72 -12.87
N ASN A 52 4.24 13.57 -13.22
CA ASN A 52 3.15 12.96 -12.48
C ASN A 52 3.69 12.15 -11.29
N LEU A 53 2.92 12.11 -10.19
CA LEU A 53 3.27 11.24 -9.08
C LEU A 53 3.34 9.78 -9.56
N VAL A 54 4.27 9.03 -9.00
CA VAL A 54 4.47 7.62 -9.38
C VAL A 54 3.43 6.71 -8.73
N GLY A 55 3.05 7.01 -7.49
CA GLY A 55 2.06 6.18 -6.83
C GLY A 55 1.55 6.77 -5.52
N ILE A 56 0.26 6.56 -5.29
CA ILE A 56 -0.40 6.84 -4.02
C ILE A 56 -0.71 5.49 -3.40
N TRP A 57 -0.22 5.25 -2.19
CA TRP A 57 -0.26 3.93 -1.57
C TRP A 57 -0.99 3.94 -0.24
N GLY A 58 -1.89 2.99 -0.06
CA GLY A 58 -2.32 2.53 1.24
C GLY A 58 -1.49 1.30 1.58
N ALA A 59 -0.32 1.50 2.16
CA ALA A 59 0.57 0.41 2.47
C ALA A 59 0.16 -0.25 3.78
N MET A 60 0.33 -1.55 3.87
CA MET A 60 -0.06 -2.32 5.04
C MET A 60 1.11 -3.14 5.58
N SER A 61 1.02 -3.47 6.86
CA SER A 61 2.00 -4.33 7.54
C SER A 61 1.37 -4.92 8.79
N ASP A 62 1.97 -5.99 9.29
CA ASP A 62 1.70 -6.44 10.66
C ASP A 62 2.14 -5.36 11.66
N LEU A 63 1.73 -5.51 12.92
CA LEU A 63 2.02 -4.51 13.95
C LEU A 63 3.52 -4.32 14.22
N SER A 64 4.35 -5.29 13.86
CA SER A 64 5.81 -5.25 14.06
C SER A 64 6.57 -4.66 12.87
N ARG A 65 5.88 -4.16 11.85
CA ARG A 65 6.46 -3.57 10.62
C ARG A 65 7.41 -4.53 9.89
N ARG A 66 7.03 -5.81 9.84
CA ARG A 66 7.77 -6.83 9.07
C ARG A 66 7.18 -7.06 7.69
N PHE A 67 6.15 -6.28 7.32
CA PHE A 67 5.46 -6.37 6.03
C PHE A 67 4.81 -7.72 5.79
N LEU A 68 4.40 -8.36 6.88
CA LEU A 68 3.58 -9.57 6.85
C LEU A 68 2.10 -9.18 6.74
N PRO A 69 1.24 -10.09 6.29
CA PRO A 69 -0.20 -9.81 6.25
C PRO A 69 -0.74 -9.42 7.63
N TRP A 70 -1.83 -8.68 7.63
CA TRP A 70 -2.54 -8.39 8.87
C TRP A 70 -2.91 -9.70 9.57
N GLU A 71 -2.80 -9.70 10.88
CA GLU A 71 -3.00 -10.87 11.73
C GLU A 71 -4.48 -11.08 12.09
N GLU A 72 -4.78 -12.23 12.68
CA GLU A 72 -6.11 -12.56 13.20
C GLU A 72 -7.22 -12.36 12.15
N GLY A 73 -7.08 -13.03 11.00
CA GLY A 73 -8.06 -12.96 9.93
C GLY A 73 -8.12 -11.57 9.27
N PHE A 74 -6.98 -10.92 9.13
CA PHE A 74 -6.84 -9.58 8.54
C PHE A 74 -7.53 -8.49 9.36
N SER A 75 -7.58 -8.67 10.69
CA SER A 75 -8.21 -7.72 11.58
C SER A 75 -7.23 -6.89 12.42
N ARG A 76 -5.94 -7.24 12.41
CA ARG A 76 -4.92 -6.55 13.21
C ARG A 76 -3.68 -6.21 12.38
N GLY A 77 -3.38 -4.95 12.28
CA GLY A 77 -2.20 -4.48 11.55
C GLY A 77 -2.09 -2.98 11.47
N LEU A 78 -1.08 -2.54 10.70
CA LEU A 78 -0.79 -1.13 10.46
C LEU A 78 -1.20 -0.73 9.05
N TYR A 79 -1.53 0.54 8.90
CA TYR A 79 -1.85 1.16 7.60
C TYR A 79 -1.08 2.48 7.48
N LEU A 80 -0.51 2.71 6.31
CA LEU A 80 0.20 3.95 5.99
C LEU A 80 -0.45 4.58 4.77
N ALA A 81 -1.12 5.72 4.97
CA ALA A 81 -1.72 6.50 3.89
C ALA A 81 -0.67 7.47 3.35
N GLY A 82 -0.10 7.19 2.19
CA GLY A 82 1.04 7.97 1.74
C GLY A 82 1.28 7.99 0.25
N VAL A 83 2.46 8.46 -0.10
CA VAL A 83 2.90 8.64 -1.48
C VAL A 83 4.29 8.03 -1.64
N GLU A 84 4.54 7.47 -2.80
CA GLU A 84 5.86 6.93 -3.11
C GLU A 84 6.87 8.05 -3.24
N CYS A 85 8.00 7.92 -2.53
CA CYS A 85 9.07 8.91 -2.48
C CYS A 85 10.39 8.27 -2.86
N ASP A 86 11.41 9.10 -3.07
CA ASP A 86 12.76 8.59 -3.27
C ASP A 86 13.28 7.97 -1.98
N ALA A 87 14.12 6.93 -2.13
CA ALA A 87 14.61 6.17 -0.98
C ALA A 87 15.42 7.02 0.00
N GLN A 88 16.03 8.09 -0.47
CA GLN A 88 16.83 9.00 0.34
C GLN A 88 16.01 10.08 1.04
N ALA A 89 14.73 10.22 0.72
CA ALA A 89 13.89 11.24 1.34
C ALA A 89 13.68 10.92 2.82
N ASP A 90 13.66 11.96 3.64
CA ASP A 90 13.37 11.86 5.06
C ASP A 90 11.93 12.28 5.33
N ALA A 91 11.26 11.59 6.23
CA ALA A 91 9.90 11.94 6.59
C ALA A 91 9.89 13.25 7.38
N PRO A 92 9.05 14.23 6.99
CA PRO A 92 8.87 15.43 7.80
C PRO A 92 8.25 15.09 9.15
N GLU A 93 8.31 16.03 10.09
CA GLU A 93 7.67 15.85 11.38
C GLU A 93 6.18 15.54 11.23
N GLY A 94 5.72 14.54 11.95
CA GLY A 94 4.33 14.08 11.88
C GLY A 94 4.05 13.07 10.77
N TRP A 95 5.06 12.73 9.96
CA TRP A 95 4.95 11.72 8.91
C TRP A 95 5.87 10.55 9.20
N VAL A 96 5.57 9.39 8.60
CA VAL A 96 6.32 8.16 8.82
C VAL A 96 6.84 7.63 7.49
N LYS A 97 8.07 7.16 7.48
CA LYS A 97 8.70 6.57 6.31
C LYS A 97 8.75 5.05 6.43
N TRP A 98 8.24 4.35 5.42
CA TRP A 98 8.36 2.91 5.29
C TRP A 98 9.20 2.56 4.08
N MET A 99 10.15 1.63 4.27
CA MET A 99 10.88 1.01 3.16
C MET A 99 10.25 -0.34 2.88
N VAL A 100 9.35 -0.39 1.91
CA VAL A 100 8.62 -1.61 1.56
C VAL A 100 9.55 -2.54 0.80
N PRO A 101 9.69 -3.81 1.21
CA PRO A 101 10.56 -4.77 0.49
C PRO A 101 10.04 -5.05 -0.92
N GLY A 102 10.93 -5.54 -1.77
CA GLY A 102 10.56 -5.96 -3.11
C GLY A 102 9.81 -7.29 -3.12
N PHE A 103 8.78 -7.35 -3.96
CA PHE A 103 7.96 -8.55 -4.13
C PHE A 103 7.53 -8.72 -5.57
N GLU A 104 7.22 -9.97 -5.93
CA GLU A 104 6.37 -10.26 -7.06
C GLU A 104 4.93 -10.25 -6.57
N TYR A 105 4.08 -9.45 -7.22
CA TYR A 105 2.68 -9.26 -6.84
C TYR A 105 1.74 -9.82 -7.88
N LEU A 106 0.55 -10.19 -7.44
CA LEU A 106 -0.62 -10.21 -8.31
C LEU A 106 -1.35 -8.89 -8.11
N ARG A 107 -1.54 -8.17 -9.20
CA ARG A 107 -2.16 -6.85 -9.22
C ARG A 107 -3.53 -6.98 -9.84
N VAL A 108 -4.54 -6.42 -9.20
CA VAL A 108 -5.92 -6.49 -9.67
C VAL A 108 -6.61 -5.15 -9.41
N GLU A 109 -7.44 -4.70 -10.37
CA GLU A 109 -8.21 -3.48 -10.16
C GLU A 109 -9.25 -3.70 -9.07
N ALA A 110 -9.28 -2.78 -8.11
CA ALA A 110 -10.22 -2.82 -6.98
C ALA A 110 -11.49 -2.07 -7.37
N ASP A 111 -12.33 -2.74 -8.15
CA ASP A 111 -13.56 -2.16 -8.71
C ASP A 111 -14.82 -2.52 -7.91
N GLY A 112 -14.65 -3.15 -6.74
CA GLY A 112 -15.77 -3.50 -5.87
C GLY A 112 -15.32 -4.13 -4.57
N PRO A 113 -16.24 -4.29 -3.60
CA PRO A 113 -15.89 -4.80 -2.27
C PRO A 113 -15.57 -6.29 -2.24
N ASP A 114 -15.89 -7.02 -3.30
CA ASP A 114 -15.68 -8.47 -3.37
C ASP A 114 -14.34 -8.87 -3.97
N VAL A 115 -13.50 -7.91 -4.37
CA VAL A 115 -12.20 -8.20 -4.99
C VAL A 115 -11.27 -8.92 -4.00
N PHE A 116 -11.21 -8.45 -2.76
CA PHE A 116 -10.33 -9.06 -1.77
C PHE A 116 -10.68 -10.54 -1.50
N PRO A 117 -11.92 -10.89 -1.16
CA PRO A 117 -12.25 -12.31 -0.94
C PRO A 117 -12.09 -13.16 -2.19
N LYS A 118 -12.38 -12.64 -3.37
CA LYS A 118 -12.15 -13.36 -4.63
C LYS A 118 -10.68 -13.65 -4.85
N MET A 119 -9.81 -12.68 -4.56
CA MET A 119 -8.37 -12.87 -4.70
C MET A 119 -7.83 -13.88 -3.69
N MET A 120 -8.32 -13.86 -2.47
CA MET A 120 -7.90 -14.85 -1.47
C MET A 120 -8.29 -16.26 -1.91
N ALA A 121 -9.48 -16.44 -2.49
CA ALA A 121 -9.91 -17.72 -3.07
C ALA A 121 -9.02 -18.12 -4.24
N TYR A 122 -8.69 -17.18 -5.11
CA TYR A 122 -7.80 -17.44 -6.27
C TYR A 122 -6.42 -17.93 -5.81
N LEU A 123 -5.83 -17.29 -4.79
CA LEU A 123 -4.55 -17.70 -4.26
C LEU A 123 -4.60 -19.13 -3.73
N GLN A 124 -5.65 -19.46 -2.99
CA GLN A 124 -5.83 -20.79 -2.43
C GLN A 124 -6.02 -21.84 -3.53
N GLU A 125 -6.86 -21.57 -4.52
CA GLU A 125 -7.13 -22.48 -5.63
C GLU A 125 -5.90 -22.75 -6.49
N ASN A 126 -4.99 -21.80 -6.57
CA ASN A 126 -3.77 -21.91 -7.37
C ASN A 126 -2.55 -22.28 -6.54
N SER A 127 -2.73 -22.61 -5.26
CA SER A 127 -1.65 -22.96 -4.34
C SER A 127 -0.56 -21.88 -4.26
N LEU A 128 -0.96 -20.62 -4.31
CA LEU A 128 -0.06 -19.50 -4.21
C LEU A 128 -0.09 -18.96 -2.77
N PRO A 129 1.07 -18.72 -2.16
CA PRO A 129 1.12 -18.12 -0.83
C PRO A 129 0.82 -16.64 -0.87
N LEU A 130 0.31 -16.10 0.23
CA LEU A 130 0.35 -14.67 0.47
C LEU A 130 1.65 -14.38 1.24
N ALA A 131 2.65 -13.88 0.52
CA ALA A 131 4.02 -13.79 1.01
C ALA A 131 4.28 -12.51 1.83
N GLY A 132 3.33 -11.60 1.88
CA GLY A 132 3.46 -10.34 2.60
C GLY A 132 2.13 -9.61 2.69
N ALA A 133 2.18 -8.38 3.18
CA ALA A 133 1.00 -7.56 3.35
C ALA A 133 0.42 -7.13 2.00
N VAL A 134 -0.90 -7.08 1.92
CA VAL A 134 -1.64 -6.58 0.75
C VAL A 134 -1.60 -5.05 0.79
N HIS A 135 -1.38 -4.42 -0.36
CA HIS A 135 -1.36 -2.97 -0.45
C HIS A 135 -2.46 -2.45 -1.37
N ASP A 136 -3.00 -1.29 -1.01
CA ASP A 136 -3.87 -0.52 -1.89
C ASP A 136 -3.02 0.46 -2.69
N PHE A 137 -3.35 0.62 -3.96
CA PHE A 137 -2.65 1.55 -4.85
C PHE A 137 -3.66 2.36 -5.64
N THR A 138 -3.46 3.67 -5.68
CA THR A 138 -4.22 4.56 -6.56
C THR A 138 -3.29 5.11 -7.62
N CYS A 139 -3.64 4.89 -8.88
CA CYS A 139 -2.88 5.43 -10.01
C CYS A 139 -3.12 6.94 -10.08
N PRO A 140 -2.08 7.77 -9.93
CA PRO A 140 -2.28 9.23 -9.93
C PRO A 140 -2.71 9.79 -11.30
N VAL A 141 -2.46 9.02 -12.37
CA VAL A 141 -2.79 9.45 -13.73
C VAL A 141 -4.24 9.13 -14.09
N THR A 142 -4.67 7.90 -13.79
CA THR A 142 -6.02 7.43 -14.18
C THR A 142 -7.05 7.56 -13.07
N GLY A 143 -6.61 7.65 -11.82
CA GLY A 143 -7.47 7.62 -10.65
C GLY A 143 -7.98 6.22 -10.28
N LYS A 144 -7.59 5.20 -11.02
CA LYS A 144 -8.04 3.83 -10.74
C LYS A 144 -7.36 3.28 -9.51
N ASN A 145 -8.10 2.46 -8.77
CA ASN A 145 -7.60 1.78 -7.58
C ASN A 145 -7.26 0.34 -7.88
N TYR A 146 -6.18 -0.14 -7.28
CA TYR A 146 -5.70 -1.51 -7.43
C TYR A 146 -5.36 -2.09 -6.07
N MET A 147 -5.38 -3.42 -5.97
CA MET A 147 -4.83 -4.15 -4.85
C MET A 147 -3.63 -4.97 -5.31
N TYR A 148 -2.58 -4.96 -4.52
CA TYR A 148 -1.32 -5.68 -4.77
C TYR A 148 -1.19 -6.80 -3.75
N PHE A 149 -1.22 -8.03 -4.24
CA PHE A 149 -1.11 -9.24 -3.42
C PHE A 149 0.27 -9.83 -3.59
N PRO A 150 1.19 -9.70 -2.61
CA PRO A 150 2.54 -10.24 -2.77
C PRO A 150 2.53 -11.76 -2.69
N ILE A 151 3.12 -12.41 -3.68
CA ILE A 151 3.15 -13.88 -3.75
C ILE A 151 4.56 -14.44 -3.62
N ARG A 152 5.58 -13.61 -3.78
CA ARG A 152 6.97 -14.03 -3.65
C ARG A 152 7.86 -12.84 -3.32
N LYS A 153 8.69 -12.99 -2.30
CA LYS A 153 9.67 -11.95 -1.96
C LYS A 153 10.84 -12.02 -2.95
N LEU A 154 11.27 -10.88 -3.42
CA LEU A 154 12.44 -10.78 -4.31
C LEU A 154 13.76 -10.96 -3.57
#